data_ff4d9872d551cddb6d4aee3514f00eb3
#
_entry.id   ff4d9872d551cddb6d4aee3514f00eb3
#
_cell.length_a   1.000
_cell.length_b   1.000
_cell.length_c   1.000
_cell.angle_alpha   90.00
_cell.angle_beta   90.00
_cell.angle_gamma   90.00
#
_symmetry.space_group_name_H-M   'P 1'
#
loop_
_entity.id
_entity.type
_entity.pdbx_description
1 polymer ?
#
loop_
_entity_poly.entity_id
_entity_poly.type
_entity_poly.pdbx_seq_one_letter_code
_entity_poly.pdbx_strand_id
1 'polypeptide(L)'
;MKKINATTPLPYTFEPERMNAKYSMNDGKTWMNHGEFCERMAKAILGYAPTKDAVAFDMGYDLPELKASIKSRKCGLTERHDMPKTPAEFMANFWEREHAELYIYAIDHGDEFNLYMMNRTEFRQFVEHFAKWDAHCVKFRINVCDTKTERWLEDRLGE
;
A
#
# COMPACT_ATOMS: atom_id res chain seq x y z
N MET A 1 -3.13 10.05 -12.99
CA MET A 1 -2.17 9.60 -11.95
C MET A 1 -1.18 10.70 -11.61
N LYS A 2 -0.82 10.82 -10.35
CA LYS A 2 0.09 11.85 -9.87
C LYS A 2 1.25 11.19 -9.10
N LYS A 3 2.46 11.73 -9.27
CA LYS A 3 3.65 11.26 -8.54
C LYS A 3 4.17 12.37 -7.63
N ILE A 4 4.55 11.99 -6.42
CA ILE A 4 5.30 12.85 -5.49
C ILE A 4 6.61 12.14 -5.17
N ASN A 5 7.73 12.82 -5.41
CA ASN A 5 9.04 12.39 -4.96
C ASN A 5 9.44 13.27 -3.77
N ALA A 6 9.87 12.64 -2.69
CA ALA A 6 10.28 13.35 -1.49
C ALA A 6 11.46 12.66 -0.81
N THR A 7 12.34 13.46 -0.22
CA THR A 7 13.36 12.96 0.69
C THR A 7 12.67 12.29 1.88
N THR A 8 13.24 11.21 2.38
CA THR A 8 12.70 10.49 3.54
C THR A 8 12.49 11.47 4.70
N PRO A 9 11.23 11.72 5.11
CA PRO A 9 10.90 12.85 5.99
C PRO A 9 11.24 12.61 7.46
N LEU A 10 11.34 11.36 7.88
CA LEU A 10 11.56 10.99 9.28
C LEU A 10 12.76 10.06 9.41
N PRO A 11 13.60 10.27 10.45
CA PRO A 11 14.70 9.34 10.71
C PRO A 11 14.16 7.98 11.14
N TYR A 12 14.86 6.92 10.78
CA TYR A 12 14.47 5.57 11.13
C TYR A 12 15.68 4.66 11.29
N THR A 13 15.45 3.54 11.98
CA THR A 13 16.41 2.43 12.10
C THR A 13 15.83 1.21 11.41
N PHE A 14 16.65 0.52 10.63
CA PHE A 14 16.26 -0.72 9.97
C PHE A 14 17.14 -1.86 10.46
N GLU A 15 16.51 -2.94 10.92
CA GLU A 15 17.21 -4.17 11.33
C GLU A 15 16.77 -5.34 10.45
N PRO A 16 17.59 -5.72 9.44
CA PRO A 16 17.25 -6.84 8.55
C PRO A 16 17.29 -8.20 9.25
N GLU A 17 18.08 -8.34 10.31
CA GLU A 17 18.20 -9.59 11.08
C GLU A 17 17.03 -9.83 12.03
N ARG A 18 16.24 -8.81 12.37
CA ARG A 18 15.01 -9.04 13.10
C ARG A 18 14.04 -9.86 12.27
N MET A 19 13.28 -10.71 12.95
CA MET A 19 12.24 -11.50 12.28
C MET A 19 11.36 -10.59 11.42
N ASN A 20 11.30 -10.90 10.11
CA ASN A 20 10.57 -10.13 9.09
C ASN A 20 11.10 -8.73 8.82
N ALA A 21 12.40 -8.49 9.04
CA ALA A 21 13.04 -7.20 8.77
C ALA A 21 12.22 -6.02 9.30
N LYS A 22 12.59 -5.49 10.44
CA LYS A 22 11.79 -4.47 11.14
C LYS A 22 12.39 -3.08 11.02
N TYR A 23 11.51 -2.10 11.07
CA TYR A 23 11.81 -0.67 11.06
C TYR A 23 11.39 -0.02 12.37
N SER A 24 12.11 0.96 12.84
CA SER A 24 11.74 1.75 14.00
C SER A 24 11.94 3.23 13.75
N MET A 25 10.93 4.02 14.13
CA MET A 25 10.97 5.49 14.07
C MET A 25 11.38 6.11 15.41
N ASN A 26 11.48 5.31 16.48
CA ASN A 26 11.65 5.79 17.87
C ASN A 26 12.88 5.15 18.53
N ASP A 27 14.07 5.37 17.99
CA ASP A 27 15.33 4.92 18.58
C ASP A 27 15.35 3.43 19.02
N GLY A 28 14.68 2.58 18.24
CA GLY A 28 14.63 1.14 18.49
C GLY A 28 13.61 0.69 19.53
N LYS A 29 12.69 1.56 19.95
CA LYS A 29 11.69 1.22 20.99
C LYS A 29 10.43 0.56 20.42
N THR A 30 9.99 1.00 19.25
CA THR A 30 8.79 0.47 18.59
C THR A 30 9.15 -0.04 17.21
N TRP A 31 8.95 -1.32 16.97
CA TRP A 31 9.31 -1.96 15.71
C TRP A 31 8.07 -2.25 14.88
N MET A 32 8.16 -1.97 13.58
CA MET A 32 7.06 -2.13 12.65
C MET A 32 7.50 -2.83 11.36
N ASN A 33 6.56 -3.43 10.65
CA ASN A 33 6.82 -4.03 9.35
C ASN A 33 6.98 -2.96 8.26
N HIS A 34 7.39 -3.38 7.07
CA HIS A 34 7.61 -2.45 5.94
C HIS A 34 6.33 -1.71 5.53
N GLY A 35 5.17 -2.39 5.58
CA GLY A 35 3.89 -1.76 5.24
C GLY A 35 3.53 -0.60 6.15
N GLU A 36 3.64 -0.79 7.46
CA GLU A 36 3.41 0.27 8.45
C GLU A 36 4.43 1.40 8.31
N PHE A 37 5.69 1.06 8.06
CA PHE A 37 6.75 2.01 7.82
C PHE A 37 6.43 2.92 6.62
N CYS A 38 6.08 2.33 5.49
CA CYS A 38 5.71 3.09 4.28
C CYS A 38 4.48 3.96 4.51
N GLU A 39 3.50 3.47 5.25
CA GLU A 39 2.30 4.23 5.59
C GLU A 39 2.65 5.47 6.41
N ARG A 40 3.50 5.35 7.41
CA ARG A 40 3.94 6.49 8.23
C ARG A 40 4.73 7.51 7.42
N MET A 41 5.63 7.03 6.56
CA MET A 41 6.40 7.91 5.69
C MET A 41 5.51 8.64 4.68
N ALA A 42 4.56 7.95 4.06
CA ALA A 42 3.62 8.57 3.13
C ALA A 42 2.79 9.67 3.81
N LYS A 43 2.26 9.40 4.99
CA LYS A 43 1.52 10.41 5.76
C LYS A 43 2.37 11.63 6.08
N ALA A 44 3.60 11.42 6.51
CA ALA A 44 4.53 12.53 6.81
C ALA A 44 4.84 13.36 5.56
N ILE A 45 5.08 12.72 4.42
CA ILE A 45 5.32 13.40 3.14
C ILE A 45 4.13 14.26 2.75
N LEU A 46 2.91 13.76 2.95
CA LEU A 46 1.68 14.47 2.61
C LEU A 46 1.26 15.51 3.66
N GLY A 47 1.98 15.60 4.78
CA GLY A 47 1.70 16.57 5.83
C GLY A 47 0.58 16.18 6.79
N TYR A 48 0.27 14.92 6.92
CA TYR A 48 -0.76 14.42 7.83
C TYR A 48 -0.15 13.77 9.07
N ALA A 49 -0.84 13.91 10.20
CA ALA A 49 -0.47 13.24 11.43
C ALA A 49 -0.71 11.72 11.33
N PRO A 50 0.05 10.90 12.05
CA PRO A 50 -0.22 9.47 12.10
C PRO A 50 -1.65 9.20 12.61
N THR A 51 -2.40 8.39 11.87
CA THR A 51 -3.73 7.96 12.30
C THR A 51 -3.60 6.85 13.33
N LYS A 52 -4.37 6.94 14.41
CA LYS A 52 -4.43 5.84 15.39
C LYS A 52 -5.07 4.63 14.73
N ASP A 53 -4.49 3.45 14.94
CA ASP A 53 -4.92 2.21 14.29
C ASP A 53 -6.43 1.93 14.45
N ALA A 54 -6.97 2.16 15.64
CA ALA A 54 -8.40 1.97 15.88
C ALA A 54 -9.28 2.88 15.02
N VAL A 55 -8.87 4.14 14.84
CA VAL A 55 -9.61 5.10 14.01
C VAL A 55 -9.52 4.71 12.54
N ALA A 56 -8.34 4.34 12.06
CA ALA A 56 -8.15 3.89 10.69
C ALA A 56 -8.99 2.64 10.40
N PHE A 57 -9.01 1.69 11.32
CA PHE A 57 -9.80 0.47 11.20
C PHE A 57 -11.31 0.78 11.12
N ASP A 58 -11.81 1.62 12.03
CA ASP A 58 -13.23 1.97 12.09
C ASP A 58 -13.70 2.72 10.84
N MET A 59 -12.86 3.58 10.28
CA MET A 59 -13.17 4.35 9.08
C MET A 59 -12.89 3.60 7.78
N GLY A 60 -12.13 2.52 7.83
CA GLY A 60 -11.79 1.73 6.65
C GLY A 60 -10.77 2.38 5.72
N TYR A 61 -10.04 3.41 6.18
CA TYR A 61 -9.02 4.11 5.40
C TYR A 61 -7.72 4.24 6.17
N ASP A 62 -6.59 4.05 5.48
CA ASP A 62 -5.27 4.30 6.06
C ASP A 62 -5.04 5.79 6.30
N LEU A 63 -5.60 6.64 5.45
CA LEU A 63 -5.57 8.10 5.56
C LEU A 63 -6.99 8.64 5.37
N PRO A 64 -7.77 8.75 6.48
CA PRO A 64 -9.19 9.13 6.41
C PRO A 64 -9.45 10.50 5.79
N GLU A 65 -8.55 11.46 5.99
CA GLU A 65 -8.69 12.83 5.48
C GLU A 65 -8.80 12.89 3.96
N LEU A 66 -8.20 11.92 3.26
CA LEU A 66 -8.24 11.80 1.81
C LEU A 66 -9.07 10.62 1.33
N LYS A 67 -9.69 9.87 2.23
CA LYS A 67 -10.33 8.58 1.94
C LYS A 67 -9.38 7.67 1.14
N ALA A 68 -8.13 7.62 1.59
CA ALA A 68 -7.05 6.96 0.89
C ALA A 68 -6.64 5.65 1.54
N SER A 69 -6.29 4.69 0.68
CA SER A 69 -5.60 3.46 1.06
C SER A 69 -4.15 3.57 0.62
N ILE A 70 -3.22 3.19 1.49
CA ILE A 70 -1.79 3.24 1.22
C ILE A 70 -1.28 1.81 1.02
N LYS A 71 -0.59 1.59 -0.07
CA LYS A 71 -0.06 0.28 -0.45
C LYS A 71 1.45 0.36 -0.62
N SER A 72 2.13 -0.76 -0.40
CA SER A 72 3.58 -0.87 -0.59
C SER A 72 3.95 -2.27 -1.04
N ARG A 73 5.20 -2.49 -1.34
CA ARG A 73 5.86 -3.70 -1.88
C ARG A 73 4.99 -4.96 -2.07
N LYS A 74 4.41 -5.51 -1.00
CA LYS A 74 3.52 -6.66 -1.06
C LYS A 74 2.12 -6.20 -0.73
N CYS A 75 1.31 -6.09 -1.75
CA CYS A 75 -0.08 -5.74 -1.60
C CYS A 75 -0.93 -6.99 -1.79
N GLY A 76 -1.60 -7.42 -0.75
CA GLY A 76 -2.59 -8.49 -0.84
C GLY A 76 -3.98 -7.88 -0.92
N LEU A 77 -4.81 -8.38 -1.81
CA LEU A 77 -6.23 -8.10 -1.76
C LEU A 77 -6.86 -9.09 -0.79
N THR A 78 -7.48 -8.60 0.25
CA THR A 78 -8.11 -9.45 1.25
C THR A 78 -9.62 -9.36 1.18
N GLU A 79 -10.26 -10.52 1.18
CA GLU A 79 -11.69 -10.66 1.38
C GLU A 79 -11.92 -11.16 2.80
N ARG A 80 -12.75 -10.47 3.56
CA ARG A 80 -12.93 -10.74 5.00
C ARG A 80 -14.14 -11.61 5.34
N HIS A 81 -14.95 -11.97 4.35
CA HIS A 81 -16.15 -12.77 4.57
C HIS A 81 -16.05 -14.11 3.88
N ASP A 82 -17.18 -14.71 3.56
CA ASP A 82 -17.25 -16.03 3.01
C ASP A 82 -16.22 -16.29 1.92
N MET A 83 -15.51 -17.41 2.03
CA MET A 83 -14.47 -17.78 1.09
C MET A 83 -15.01 -17.78 -0.34
N PRO A 84 -14.54 -16.90 -1.22
CA PRO A 84 -14.96 -16.91 -2.61
C PRO A 84 -14.50 -18.20 -3.29
N LYS A 85 -15.33 -18.76 -4.16
CA LYS A 85 -15.01 -20.02 -4.85
C LYS A 85 -14.24 -19.80 -6.13
N THR A 86 -14.36 -18.63 -6.73
CA THR A 86 -13.75 -18.30 -8.02
C THR A 86 -13.04 -16.95 -7.97
N PRO A 87 -12.06 -16.72 -8.87
CA PRO A 87 -11.45 -15.41 -9.00
C PRO A 87 -12.45 -14.28 -9.27
N ALA A 88 -13.46 -14.55 -10.09
CA ALA A 88 -14.49 -13.57 -10.43
C ALA A 88 -15.32 -13.16 -9.22
N GLU A 89 -15.72 -14.13 -8.38
CA GLU A 89 -16.43 -13.86 -7.13
C GLU A 89 -15.59 -13.02 -6.18
N PHE A 90 -14.31 -13.35 -6.03
CA PHE A 90 -13.39 -12.60 -5.19
C PHE A 90 -13.33 -11.14 -5.63
N MET A 91 -13.10 -10.90 -6.92
CA MET A 91 -12.98 -9.53 -7.45
C MET A 91 -14.27 -8.73 -7.29
N ALA A 92 -15.44 -9.36 -7.55
CA ALA A 92 -16.71 -8.70 -7.36
C ALA A 92 -16.90 -8.26 -5.90
N ASN A 93 -16.64 -9.17 -4.96
CA ASN A 93 -16.75 -8.89 -3.52
C ASN A 93 -15.76 -7.82 -3.07
N PHE A 94 -14.53 -7.88 -3.55
CA PHE A 94 -13.50 -6.89 -3.21
C PHE A 94 -13.95 -5.47 -3.62
N TRP A 95 -14.36 -5.29 -4.89
CA TRP A 95 -14.75 -3.97 -5.38
C TRP A 95 -16.04 -3.44 -4.76
N GLU A 96 -16.94 -4.32 -4.37
CA GLU A 96 -18.16 -3.94 -3.65
C GLU A 96 -17.85 -3.35 -2.26
N ARG A 97 -16.83 -3.87 -1.60
CA ARG A 97 -16.45 -3.46 -0.23
C ARG A 97 -15.38 -2.40 -0.17
N GLU A 98 -14.61 -2.26 -1.24
CA GLU A 98 -13.54 -1.28 -1.28
C GLU A 98 -14.13 0.11 -1.51
N HIS A 99 -13.97 0.99 -0.50
CA HIS A 99 -14.55 2.32 -0.52
C HIS A 99 -13.55 3.45 -0.70
N ALA A 100 -12.26 3.16 -0.74
CA ALA A 100 -11.25 4.18 -0.92
C ALA A 100 -11.45 4.93 -2.26
N GLU A 101 -11.25 6.22 -2.22
CA GLU A 101 -11.34 7.09 -3.39
C GLU A 101 -9.97 7.37 -4.00
N LEU A 102 -8.93 7.23 -3.18
CA LEU A 102 -7.54 7.46 -3.57
C LEU A 102 -6.69 6.27 -3.12
N TYR A 103 -5.78 5.87 -3.97
CA TYR A 103 -4.83 4.80 -3.70
C TYR A 103 -3.41 5.33 -3.85
N ILE A 104 -2.62 5.20 -2.80
CA ILE A 104 -1.25 5.70 -2.78
C ILE A 104 -0.31 4.50 -2.72
N TYR A 105 0.47 4.31 -3.77
CA TYR A 105 1.50 3.29 -3.80
C TYR A 105 2.84 3.92 -3.40
N ALA A 106 3.40 3.49 -2.28
CA ALA A 106 4.62 4.03 -1.73
C ALA A 106 5.80 3.14 -2.08
N ILE A 107 6.78 3.68 -2.75
CA ILE A 107 8.03 2.99 -3.09
C ILE A 107 9.18 3.60 -2.31
N ASP A 108 9.81 2.77 -1.50
CA ASP A 108 10.92 3.11 -0.61
C ASP A 108 12.25 2.96 -1.36
N HIS A 109 12.98 4.05 -1.54
CA HIS A 109 14.33 4.06 -2.10
C HIS A 109 15.41 4.33 -1.03
N GLY A 110 15.04 4.22 0.24
CA GLY A 110 15.94 4.45 1.37
C GLY A 110 16.01 5.92 1.78
N ASP A 111 16.73 6.73 1.03
CA ASP A 111 16.88 8.17 1.29
C ASP A 111 15.76 9.02 0.69
N GLU A 112 14.95 8.44 -0.17
CA GLU A 112 13.79 9.09 -0.78
C GLU A 112 12.63 8.10 -0.98
N PHE A 113 11.44 8.67 -1.13
CA PHE A 113 10.22 7.93 -1.42
C PHE A 113 9.56 8.48 -2.68
N ASN A 114 8.99 7.57 -3.48
CA ASN A 114 8.08 7.92 -4.55
C ASN A 114 6.67 7.50 -4.15
N LEU A 115 5.74 8.44 -4.19
CA LEU A 115 4.33 8.18 -3.95
C LEU A 115 3.57 8.32 -5.27
N TYR A 116 2.89 7.26 -5.68
CA TYR A 116 2.04 7.26 -6.88
C TYR A 116 0.59 7.28 -6.45
N MET A 117 -0.11 8.35 -6.79
CA MET A 117 -1.50 8.58 -6.39
C MET A 117 -2.42 8.24 -7.53
N MET A 118 -3.26 7.23 -7.33
CA MET A 118 -4.19 6.69 -8.31
C MET A 118 -5.63 6.88 -7.86
N ASN A 119 -6.50 7.21 -8.80
CA ASN A 119 -7.94 7.13 -8.54
C ASN A 119 -8.38 5.65 -8.60
N ARG A 120 -9.67 5.42 -8.36
CA ARG A 120 -10.22 4.05 -8.32
C ARG A 120 -10.06 3.32 -9.67
N THR A 121 -10.27 4.01 -10.77
CA THR A 121 -10.13 3.43 -12.10
C THR A 121 -8.68 3.04 -12.38
N GLU A 122 -7.75 3.92 -12.07
CA GLU A 122 -6.32 3.66 -12.24
C GLU A 122 -5.82 2.53 -11.35
N PHE A 123 -6.26 2.48 -10.11
CA PHE A 123 -5.91 1.39 -9.20
C PHE A 123 -6.50 0.07 -9.69
N ARG A 124 -7.71 0.08 -10.24
CA ARG A 124 -8.30 -1.12 -10.82
C ARG A 124 -7.48 -1.66 -11.98
N GLN A 125 -6.98 -0.78 -12.85
CA GLN A 125 -6.05 -1.16 -13.93
C GLN A 125 -4.75 -1.75 -13.37
N PHE A 126 -4.21 -1.17 -12.31
CA PHE A 126 -3.04 -1.67 -11.60
C PHE A 126 -3.29 -3.09 -11.07
N VAL A 127 -4.40 -3.31 -10.40
CA VAL A 127 -4.80 -4.64 -9.89
C VAL A 127 -4.94 -5.64 -11.03
N GLU A 128 -5.63 -5.28 -12.10
CA GLU A 128 -5.82 -6.16 -13.26
C GLU A 128 -4.48 -6.56 -13.91
N HIS A 129 -3.51 -5.68 -13.88
CA HIS A 129 -2.19 -5.96 -14.45
C HIS A 129 -1.32 -6.85 -13.55
N PHE A 130 -1.31 -6.60 -12.24
CA PHE A 130 -0.37 -7.24 -11.31
C PHE A 130 -0.95 -8.38 -10.49
N ALA A 131 -2.26 -8.42 -10.26
CA ALA A 131 -2.86 -9.42 -9.38
C ALA A 131 -2.85 -10.81 -10.00
N LYS A 132 -2.43 -11.79 -9.20
CA LYS A 132 -2.43 -13.20 -9.60
C LYS A 132 -3.26 -14.00 -8.61
N TRP A 133 -4.11 -14.87 -9.15
CA TRP A 133 -4.92 -15.75 -8.33
C TRP A 133 -4.07 -16.82 -7.68
N ASP A 134 -4.20 -16.96 -6.37
CA ASP A 134 -3.60 -18.02 -5.59
C ASP A 134 -4.71 -18.99 -5.17
N ALA A 135 -4.86 -20.08 -5.91
CA ALA A 135 -5.90 -21.08 -5.66
C ALA A 135 -5.71 -21.80 -4.32
N HIS A 136 -4.48 -21.92 -3.84
CA HIS A 136 -4.20 -22.57 -2.57
C HIS A 136 -4.70 -21.73 -1.37
N CYS A 137 -4.47 -20.43 -1.42
CA CYS A 137 -4.89 -19.50 -0.37
C CYS A 137 -6.25 -18.84 -0.67
N VAL A 138 -6.83 -19.12 -1.81
CA VAL A 138 -8.11 -18.56 -2.28
C VAL A 138 -8.12 -17.03 -2.19
N LYS A 139 -7.11 -16.39 -2.78
CA LYS A 139 -6.96 -14.92 -2.79
C LYS A 139 -6.14 -14.45 -3.98
N PHE A 140 -6.28 -13.17 -4.29
CA PHE A 140 -5.35 -12.52 -5.19
C PHE A 140 -4.11 -12.03 -4.45
N ARG A 141 -2.96 -12.22 -5.05
CA ARG A 141 -1.69 -11.67 -4.59
C ARG A 141 -1.15 -10.69 -5.61
N ILE A 142 -0.63 -9.59 -5.13
CA ILE A 142 0.15 -8.65 -5.93
C ILE A 142 1.58 -8.78 -5.45
N ASN A 143 2.35 -9.63 -6.10
CA ASN A 143 3.78 -9.80 -5.86
C ASN A 143 4.52 -8.89 -6.83
N VAL A 144 4.72 -7.65 -6.43
CA VAL A 144 5.42 -6.70 -7.27
C VAL A 144 6.88 -6.61 -6.85
N CYS A 145 7.74 -6.71 -7.84
CA CYS A 145 9.10 -6.22 -7.74
C CYS A 145 9.00 -4.69 -7.88
N ASP A 146 9.49 -3.95 -6.89
CA ASP A 146 9.38 -2.49 -6.91
C ASP A 146 9.87 -1.88 -8.22
N THR A 147 10.91 -2.42 -8.82
CA THR A 147 11.45 -1.95 -10.12
C THR A 147 10.43 -2.10 -11.24
N LYS A 148 9.78 -3.25 -11.37
CA LYS A 148 8.77 -3.49 -12.42
C LYS A 148 7.52 -2.66 -12.19
N THR A 149 7.10 -2.55 -10.95
CA THR A 149 5.94 -1.74 -10.58
C THR A 149 6.18 -0.29 -10.89
N GLU A 150 7.33 0.23 -10.49
CA GLU A 150 7.67 1.62 -10.71
C GLU A 150 7.74 1.95 -12.20
N ARG A 151 8.34 1.07 -13.01
CA ARG A 151 8.37 1.24 -14.47
C ARG A 151 6.96 1.32 -15.06
N TRP A 152 6.08 0.42 -14.64
CA TRP A 152 4.70 0.42 -15.10
C TRP A 152 3.97 1.72 -14.72
N LEU A 153 4.18 2.21 -13.49
CA LEU A 153 3.59 3.46 -13.02
C LEU A 153 4.16 4.68 -13.75
N GLU A 154 5.49 4.72 -13.94
CA GLU A 154 6.16 5.80 -14.67
C GLU A 154 5.67 5.90 -16.12
N ASP A 155 5.49 4.77 -16.79
CA ASP A 155 4.98 4.76 -18.16
C ASP A 155 3.58 5.40 -18.27
N ARG A 156 2.79 5.29 -17.21
CA ARG A 156 1.43 5.85 -17.17
C ARG A 156 1.37 7.32 -16.79
N LEU A 157 2.40 7.85 -16.16
CA LEU A 157 2.46 9.28 -15.87
C LEU A 157 2.55 10.13 -17.15
N GLY A 158 3.06 9.56 -18.24
CA GLY A 158 3.16 10.23 -19.53
C GLY A 158 1.87 10.23 -20.35
N GLU A 159 0.86 9.55 -19.88
CA GLU A 159 -0.43 9.43 -20.58
C GLU A 159 -1.38 10.58 -20.26
#